data_672ef411b0cd9248b9ccf7600c54dd94
#
_entry.id   672ef411b0cd9248b9ccf7600c54dd94
#
_cell.length_a   1.000
_cell.length_b   1.000
_cell.length_c   1.000
_cell.angle_alpha   90.00
_cell.angle_beta   90.00
_cell.angle_gamma   90.00
#
_symmetry.space_group_name_H-M   'P 1'
#
loop_
_entity.id
_entity.type
_entity.pdbx_description
1 polymer ?
#
loop_
_entity_poly.entity_id
_entity_poly.type
_entity_poly.pdbx_seq_one_letter_code
_entity_poly.pdbx_strand_id
1 'polypeptide(L)'
;MKKGKSKQNILIASPVRQTAPVLREFLESLCVLERTTVRTDYLFVDDNEETASSDMLRDFVTENEGTIITVDAVLNEDEDHQKGSYTKDEGGHYWQDEQVWRVAGLKNQILKYVCEHRYDAVFLIDSDLVLHPRTLEQLVSTEKEIVSNIFWTRWQPGAREMPQVWLQDEYQLYRRGVKVAEGTEADNQTIQTEVFLQQLHHPGCYEVGGLGACTLIRRNVLEAGVTFDQIPNVSFWGEDRHFCIRAQALGFSLFVDTHHPAYHIYRLSELPGVCRL
;
A
#
# COMPACT_ATOMS: atom_id res chain seq x y z
N MET A 1 28.50 -27.43 1.75
CA MET A 1 27.03 -27.41 1.84
C MET A 1 26.61 -25.99 2.19
N LYS A 2 26.02 -25.25 1.27
CA LYS A 2 25.40 -23.94 1.60
C LYS A 2 24.22 -24.22 2.53
N LYS A 3 24.24 -23.74 3.77
CA LYS A 3 23.06 -23.73 4.64
C LYS A 3 21.96 -23.02 3.85
N GLY A 4 20.87 -23.73 3.53
CA GLY A 4 19.71 -23.10 2.93
C GLY A 4 19.26 -21.94 3.82
N LYS A 5 19.13 -20.73 3.27
CA LYS A 5 18.51 -19.60 4.00
C LYS A 5 17.14 -20.09 4.49
N SER A 6 16.85 -19.95 5.78
CA SER A 6 15.50 -20.21 6.28
C SER A 6 14.54 -19.29 5.54
N LYS A 7 13.36 -19.82 5.18
CA LYS A 7 12.32 -18.98 4.58
C LYS A 7 11.95 -17.83 5.54
N GLN A 8 11.75 -16.64 5.00
CA GLN A 8 11.27 -15.49 5.77
C GLN A 8 9.78 -15.64 6.04
N ASN A 9 9.34 -15.27 7.26
CA ASN A 9 7.94 -15.24 7.63
C ASN A 9 7.38 -13.83 7.35
N ILE A 10 6.47 -13.74 6.41
CA ILE A 10 5.86 -12.46 5.98
C ILE A 10 4.39 -12.47 6.29
N LEU A 11 3.91 -11.44 6.97
CA LEU A 11 2.49 -11.21 7.17
C LEU A 11 1.94 -10.45 5.96
N ILE A 12 0.99 -11.04 5.22
CA ILE A 12 0.19 -10.33 4.22
C ILE A 12 -1.00 -9.72 4.94
N ALA A 13 -1.12 -8.39 4.89
CA ALA A 13 -2.11 -7.72 5.71
C ALA A 13 -2.81 -6.57 4.99
N SER A 14 -4.09 -6.35 5.33
CA SER A 14 -4.92 -5.28 4.77
C SER A 14 -5.98 -4.82 5.76
N PRO A 15 -6.19 -3.51 5.93
CA PRO A 15 -7.47 -3.00 6.39
C PRO A 15 -8.49 -3.15 5.24
N VAL A 16 -9.67 -3.71 5.51
CA VAL A 16 -10.64 -4.06 4.48
C VAL A 16 -11.98 -3.38 4.72
N ARG A 17 -12.34 -2.49 3.79
CA ARG A 17 -13.67 -1.90 3.67
C ARG A 17 -14.03 -1.85 2.19
N GLN A 18 -14.55 -2.96 1.68
CA GLN A 18 -14.79 -3.15 0.26
C GLN A 18 -16.13 -3.81 -0.04
N THR A 19 -16.65 -3.56 -1.24
CA THR A 19 -17.77 -4.31 -1.79
C THR A 19 -17.33 -5.73 -2.18
N ALA A 20 -18.21 -6.70 -2.05
CA ALA A 20 -17.90 -8.11 -2.33
C ALA A 20 -17.29 -8.37 -3.72
N PRO A 21 -17.70 -7.71 -4.84
CA PRO A 21 -17.06 -7.92 -6.13
C PRO A 21 -15.60 -7.51 -6.18
N VAL A 22 -15.23 -6.36 -5.60
CA VAL A 22 -13.85 -5.87 -5.54
C VAL A 22 -13.01 -6.75 -4.62
N LEU A 23 -13.54 -7.04 -3.44
CA LEU A 23 -12.87 -7.89 -2.46
C LEU A 23 -12.55 -9.29 -3.02
N ARG A 24 -13.44 -9.85 -3.83
CA ARG A 24 -13.21 -11.15 -4.47
C ARG A 24 -11.95 -11.14 -5.34
N GLU A 25 -11.81 -10.16 -6.22
CA GLU A 25 -10.65 -10.06 -7.11
C GLU A 25 -9.34 -9.89 -6.32
N PHE A 26 -9.37 -9.08 -5.25
CA PHE A 26 -8.24 -8.94 -4.33
C PHE A 26 -7.86 -10.29 -3.70
N LEU A 27 -8.80 -10.98 -3.06
CA LEU A 27 -8.55 -12.26 -2.39
C LEU A 27 -8.11 -13.36 -3.36
N GLU A 28 -8.71 -13.45 -4.55
CA GLU A 28 -8.29 -14.38 -5.60
C GLU A 28 -6.83 -14.11 -6.02
N SER A 29 -6.42 -12.84 -6.11
CA SER A 29 -5.04 -12.49 -6.44
C SER A 29 -4.03 -12.90 -5.36
N LEU A 30 -4.44 -12.89 -4.09
CA LEU A 30 -3.61 -13.39 -2.99
C LEU A 30 -3.40 -14.90 -3.05
N CYS A 31 -4.40 -15.67 -3.50
CA CYS A 31 -4.30 -17.12 -3.62
C CYS A 31 -3.24 -17.57 -4.63
N VAL A 32 -3.02 -16.81 -5.69
CA VAL A 32 -2.10 -17.17 -6.76
C VAL A 32 -0.67 -16.66 -6.58
N LEU A 33 -0.37 -15.94 -5.48
CA LEU A 33 0.98 -15.46 -5.19
C LEU A 33 1.98 -16.61 -5.08
N GLU A 34 3.10 -16.50 -5.79
CA GLU A 34 4.24 -17.39 -5.64
C GLU A 34 4.90 -17.21 -4.24
N ARG A 35 5.26 -18.34 -3.56
CA ARG A 35 5.81 -18.36 -2.19
C ARG A 35 6.94 -19.39 -2.08
N THR A 36 7.89 -19.30 -2.99
CA THR A 36 9.01 -20.25 -3.06
C THR A 36 10.04 -19.98 -1.97
N THR A 37 10.33 -18.70 -1.69
CA THR A 37 11.37 -18.26 -0.75
C THR A 37 10.82 -17.79 0.60
N VAL A 38 9.50 -17.62 0.73
CA VAL A 38 8.83 -17.11 1.93
C VAL A 38 7.81 -18.11 2.50
N ARG A 39 7.40 -17.86 3.76
CA ARG A 39 6.17 -18.36 4.37
C ARG A 39 5.27 -17.17 4.62
N THR A 40 3.98 -17.34 4.42
CA THR A 40 3.03 -16.25 4.59
C THR A 40 1.87 -16.67 5.45
N ASP A 41 1.46 -15.76 6.33
CA ASP A 41 0.19 -15.78 7.04
C ASP A 41 -0.61 -14.53 6.63
N TYR A 42 -1.90 -14.51 6.90
CA TYR A 42 -2.79 -13.42 6.55
C TYR A 42 -3.33 -12.73 7.80
N LEU A 43 -3.45 -11.39 7.72
CA LEU A 43 -4.13 -10.59 8.73
C LEU A 43 -5.02 -9.55 8.05
N PHE A 44 -6.33 -9.64 8.27
CA PHE A 44 -7.27 -8.63 7.80
C PHE A 44 -7.89 -7.90 8.98
N VAL A 45 -7.97 -6.57 8.86
CA VAL A 45 -8.76 -5.74 9.78
C VAL A 45 -10.09 -5.47 9.09
N ASP A 46 -11.15 -6.14 9.56
CA ASP A 46 -12.49 -6.09 8.96
C ASP A 46 -13.22 -4.82 9.38
N ASP A 47 -13.28 -3.84 8.48
CA ASP A 47 -14.04 -2.59 8.58
C ASP A 47 -15.21 -2.55 7.59
N ASN A 48 -15.65 -3.70 7.08
CA ASN A 48 -16.71 -3.77 6.09
C ASN A 48 -18.08 -3.37 6.66
N GLU A 49 -18.88 -2.70 5.83
CA GLU A 49 -20.27 -2.41 6.12
C GLU A 49 -21.20 -3.55 5.65
N GLU A 50 -20.78 -4.28 4.61
CA GLU A 50 -21.54 -5.38 4.03
C GLU A 50 -21.19 -6.71 4.68
N THR A 51 -22.18 -7.40 5.25
CA THR A 51 -21.99 -8.74 5.83
C THR A 51 -21.39 -9.72 4.83
N ALA A 52 -21.76 -9.62 3.54
CA ALA A 52 -21.22 -10.49 2.50
C ALA A 52 -19.70 -10.36 2.35
N SER A 53 -19.15 -9.14 2.49
CA SER A 53 -17.70 -8.92 2.45
C SER A 53 -17.00 -9.47 3.69
N SER A 54 -17.59 -9.29 4.87
CA SER A 54 -17.06 -9.88 6.11
C SER A 54 -17.11 -11.41 6.11
N ASP A 55 -18.18 -12.01 5.57
CA ASP A 55 -18.29 -13.46 5.42
C ASP A 55 -17.21 -13.99 4.46
N MET A 56 -16.99 -13.30 3.34
CA MET A 56 -15.93 -13.66 2.39
C MET A 56 -14.53 -13.63 3.01
N LEU A 57 -14.24 -12.67 3.89
CA LEU A 57 -12.97 -12.65 4.65
C LEU A 57 -12.86 -13.85 5.60
N ARG A 58 -13.94 -14.21 6.31
CA ARG A 58 -13.95 -15.37 7.23
C ARG A 58 -13.72 -16.67 6.48
N ASP A 59 -14.36 -16.84 5.33
CA ASP A 59 -14.16 -18.03 4.49
C ASP A 59 -12.71 -18.10 4.03
N PHE A 60 -12.16 -16.99 3.52
CA PHE A 60 -10.78 -16.94 3.05
C PHE A 60 -9.76 -17.32 4.14
N VAL A 61 -9.85 -16.74 5.34
CA VAL A 61 -8.89 -17.06 6.41
C VAL A 61 -9.05 -18.46 6.97
N THR A 62 -10.25 -19.02 6.89
CA THR A 62 -10.48 -20.41 7.28
C THR A 62 -9.77 -21.38 6.33
N GLU A 63 -9.75 -21.05 5.04
CA GLU A 63 -9.11 -21.87 4.00
C GLU A 63 -7.60 -21.67 3.91
N ASN A 64 -7.09 -20.48 4.31
CA ASN A 64 -5.72 -20.04 4.06
C ASN A 64 -4.89 -19.75 5.33
N GLU A 65 -5.32 -20.24 6.50
CA GLU A 65 -4.62 -20.03 7.79
C GLU A 65 -4.33 -18.56 8.09
N GLY A 66 -5.40 -17.75 8.26
CA GLY A 66 -5.30 -16.33 8.55
C GLY A 66 -5.93 -15.91 9.86
N THR A 67 -5.84 -14.62 10.16
CA THR A 67 -6.47 -13.98 11.32
C THR A 67 -7.31 -12.79 10.87
N ILE A 68 -8.48 -12.63 11.47
CA ILE A 68 -9.31 -11.43 11.32
C ILE A 68 -9.35 -10.71 12.66
N ILE A 69 -9.12 -9.41 12.60
CA ILE A 69 -9.36 -8.49 13.71
C ILE A 69 -10.54 -7.62 13.33
N THR A 70 -11.57 -7.56 14.18
CA THR A 70 -12.69 -6.63 13.99
C THR A 70 -12.30 -5.24 14.47
N VAL A 71 -12.79 -4.22 13.80
CA VAL A 71 -12.47 -2.82 14.14
C VAL A 71 -12.86 -2.47 15.58
N ASP A 72 -13.98 -2.99 16.08
CA ASP A 72 -14.42 -2.77 17.46
C ASP A 72 -13.44 -3.29 18.53
N ALA A 73 -12.59 -4.27 18.15
CA ALA A 73 -11.51 -4.75 19.03
C ALA A 73 -10.24 -3.87 18.96
N VAL A 74 -10.17 -2.97 17.99
CA VAL A 74 -8.98 -2.16 17.68
C VAL A 74 -9.11 -0.73 18.17
N LEU A 75 -10.29 -0.15 18.03
CA LEU A 75 -10.57 1.22 18.45
C LEU A 75 -11.09 1.19 19.88
N ASN A 76 -10.35 1.79 20.82
CA ASN A 76 -10.82 1.97 22.20
C ASN A 76 -12.13 2.76 22.19
N GLU A 77 -13.08 2.38 23.06
CA GLU A 77 -14.40 3.02 23.21
C GLU A 77 -14.32 4.54 23.53
N ASP A 78 -13.16 5.03 24.00
CA ASP A 78 -12.92 6.42 24.39
C ASP A 78 -12.53 7.35 23.23
N GLU A 79 -12.18 6.83 22.05
CA GLU A 79 -11.98 7.64 20.86
C GLU A 79 -13.27 7.60 20.03
N ASP A 80 -14.07 8.66 20.17
CA ASP A 80 -15.28 8.92 19.39
C ASP A 80 -14.94 9.12 17.90
N HIS A 81 -14.35 8.09 17.31
CA HIS A 81 -14.15 8.01 15.86
C HIS A 81 -15.50 7.67 15.24
N GLN A 82 -16.34 8.74 15.16
CA GLN A 82 -17.58 8.67 14.40
C GLN A 82 -17.32 7.90 13.11
N LYS A 83 -18.20 6.96 12.80
CA LYS A 83 -18.27 6.28 11.51
C LYS A 83 -18.46 7.35 10.44
N GLY A 84 -17.36 8.02 10.05
CA GLY A 84 -17.38 8.97 8.95
C GLY A 84 -17.95 8.27 7.71
N SER A 85 -18.91 8.88 7.06
CA SER A 85 -19.51 8.30 5.86
C SER A 85 -18.46 8.30 4.75
N TYR A 86 -17.82 7.14 4.53
CA TYR A 86 -16.99 6.94 3.35
C TYR A 86 -17.89 6.92 2.12
N THR A 87 -17.68 7.89 1.24
CA THR A 87 -18.44 7.97 0.00
C THR A 87 -17.52 7.67 -1.17
N LYS A 88 -17.87 6.63 -1.91
CA LYS A 88 -17.22 6.23 -3.15
C LYS A 88 -18.27 6.18 -4.25
N ASP A 89 -18.01 6.84 -5.38
CA ASP A 89 -18.86 6.78 -6.56
C ASP A 89 -18.01 6.70 -7.84
N GLU A 90 -18.63 6.77 -9.01
CA GLU A 90 -17.92 6.79 -10.29
C GLU A 90 -17.04 8.04 -10.49
N GLY A 91 -17.17 9.07 -9.68
CA GLY A 91 -16.30 10.26 -9.65
C GLY A 91 -14.99 9.99 -8.89
N GLY A 92 -14.98 9.05 -7.96
CA GLY A 92 -13.81 8.68 -7.16
C GLY A 92 -14.11 8.49 -5.68
N HIS A 93 -13.07 8.55 -4.88
CA HIS A 93 -13.11 8.44 -3.42
C HIS A 93 -13.10 9.83 -2.79
N TYR A 94 -14.03 10.08 -1.87
CA TYR A 94 -14.11 11.33 -1.12
C TYR A 94 -13.63 11.09 0.31
N TRP A 95 -12.34 11.34 0.53
CA TRP A 95 -11.69 11.17 1.83
C TRP A 95 -11.95 12.36 2.74
N GLN A 96 -12.40 12.08 3.95
CA GLN A 96 -12.47 13.05 5.05
C GLN A 96 -11.29 12.81 6.02
N ASP A 97 -10.87 13.84 6.74
CA ASP A 97 -9.70 13.76 7.63
C ASP A 97 -9.86 12.64 8.67
N GLU A 98 -11.04 12.47 9.26
CA GLU A 98 -11.32 11.45 10.26
C GLU A 98 -11.12 10.04 9.69
N GLN A 99 -11.43 9.83 8.42
CA GLN A 99 -11.27 8.54 7.75
C GLN A 99 -9.82 8.22 7.47
N VAL A 100 -9.03 9.21 7.07
CA VAL A 100 -7.59 9.04 6.87
C VAL A 100 -6.93 8.57 8.16
N TRP A 101 -7.24 9.23 9.28
CA TRP A 101 -6.65 8.87 10.58
C TRP A 101 -7.21 7.56 11.14
N ARG A 102 -8.45 7.21 10.82
CA ARG A 102 -8.99 5.87 11.08
C ARG A 102 -8.18 4.80 10.35
N VAL A 103 -7.94 4.96 9.05
CA VAL A 103 -7.12 4.02 8.26
C VAL A 103 -5.69 3.95 8.81
N ALA A 104 -5.09 5.09 9.18
CA ALA A 104 -3.80 5.13 9.86
C ALA A 104 -3.78 4.27 11.13
N GLY A 105 -4.80 4.39 11.98
CA GLY A 105 -4.96 3.58 13.18
C GLY A 105 -5.04 2.08 12.87
N LEU A 106 -5.82 1.68 11.86
CA LEU A 106 -5.92 0.28 11.43
C LEU A 106 -4.59 -0.26 10.89
N LYS A 107 -3.89 0.53 10.05
CA LYS A 107 -2.55 0.19 9.57
C LYS A 107 -1.56 0.05 10.75
N ASN A 108 -1.57 0.94 11.72
CA ASN A 108 -0.71 0.86 12.91
C ASN A 108 -0.95 -0.39 13.76
N GLN A 109 -2.18 -0.86 13.89
CA GLN A 109 -2.48 -2.13 14.57
C GLN A 109 -1.85 -3.32 13.84
N ILE A 110 -1.88 -3.31 12.52
CA ILE A 110 -1.18 -4.31 11.71
C ILE A 110 0.33 -4.27 11.99
N LEU A 111 0.94 -3.07 12.01
CA LEU A 111 2.38 -2.93 12.29
C LEU A 111 2.75 -3.44 13.69
N LYS A 112 1.91 -3.16 14.68
CA LYS A 112 2.06 -3.66 16.05
C LYS A 112 2.01 -5.18 16.09
N TYR A 113 1.01 -5.79 15.42
CA TYR A 113 0.86 -7.24 15.32
C TYR A 113 2.11 -7.91 14.74
N VAL A 114 2.72 -7.33 13.70
CA VAL A 114 3.97 -7.82 13.10
C VAL A 114 5.09 -7.93 14.12
N CYS A 115 5.28 -6.89 14.95
CA CYS A 115 6.31 -6.85 15.98
C CYS A 115 6.03 -7.85 17.09
N GLU A 116 4.80 -7.94 17.59
CA GLU A 116 4.39 -8.83 18.68
C GLU A 116 4.53 -10.31 18.29
N HIS A 117 4.19 -10.66 17.05
CA HIS A 117 4.25 -12.03 16.52
C HIS A 117 5.57 -12.35 15.79
N ARG A 118 6.50 -11.40 15.77
CA ARG A 118 7.87 -11.55 15.24
C ARG A 118 7.95 -11.98 13.78
N TYR A 119 7.06 -11.47 12.92
CA TYR A 119 7.22 -11.62 11.48
C TYR A 119 8.48 -10.90 11.00
N ASP A 120 9.12 -11.37 9.95
CA ASP A 120 10.32 -10.72 9.37
C ASP A 120 9.96 -9.45 8.58
N ALA A 121 8.74 -9.41 8.04
CA ALA A 121 8.19 -8.26 7.33
C ALA A 121 6.65 -8.31 7.29
N VAL A 122 6.04 -7.18 6.97
CA VAL A 122 4.64 -7.10 6.52
C VAL A 122 4.59 -6.73 5.05
N PHE A 123 3.70 -7.38 4.30
CA PHE A 123 3.27 -6.93 3.00
C PHE A 123 1.89 -6.30 3.17
N LEU A 124 1.87 -4.97 3.32
CA LEU A 124 0.68 -4.17 3.57
C LEU A 124 0.07 -3.75 2.23
N ILE A 125 -1.19 -4.12 2.01
CA ILE A 125 -1.85 -3.97 0.71
C ILE A 125 -3.25 -3.37 0.92
N ASP A 126 -3.65 -2.44 0.06
CA ASP A 126 -5.04 -1.98 0.01
C ASP A 126 -5.93 -3.01 -0.71
N SER A 127 -7.15 -3.18 -0.24
CA SER A 127 -8.06 -4.27 -0.62
C SER A 127 -8.76 -4.11 -1.98
N ASP A 128 -8.31 -3.16 -2.79
CA ASP A 128 -8.74 -2.92 -4.18
C ASP A 128 -7.61 -3.13 -5.22
N LEU A 129 -6.51 -3.73 -4.79
CA LEU A 129 -5.38 -4.05 -5.65
C LEU A 129 -5.39 -5.52 -6.04
N VAL A 130 -5.26 -5.80 -7.33
CA VAL A 130 -5.11 -7.15 -7.88
C VAL A 130 -3.64 -7.36 -8.23
N LEU A 131 -3.02 -8.36 -7.62
CA LEU A 131 -1.59 -8.58 -7.69
C LEU A 131 -1.21 -9.57 -8.79
N HIS A 132 -0.03 -9.34 -9.38
CA HIS A 132 0.61 -10.34 -10.23
C HIS A 132 1.17 -11.49 -9.36
N PRO A 133 1.14 -12.77 -9.79
CA PRO A 133 1.63 -13.89 -9.00
C PRO A 133 3.06 -13.73 -8.46
N ARG A 134 3.93 -13.06 -9.19
CA ARG A 134 5.34 -12.85 -8.81
C ARG A 134 5.59 -11.64 -7.91
N THR A 135 4.58 -10.83 -7.62
CA THR A 135 4.76 -9.56 -6.91
C THR A 135 5.53 -9.75 -5.59
N LEU A 136 5.07 -10.66 -4.72
CA LEU A 136 5.70 -10.84 -3.41
C LEU A 136 7.15 -11.32 -3.51
N GLU A 137 7.43 -12.34 -4.30
CA GLU A 137 8.79 -12.85 -4.50
C GLU A 137 9.71 -11.79 -5.10
N GLN A 138 9.22 -10.98 -6.03
CA GLN A 138 9.97 -9.87 -6.62
C GLN A 138 10.32 -8.82 -5.56
N LEU A 139 9.36 -8.36 -4.75
CA LEU A 139 9.63 -7.39 -3.69
C LEU A 139 10.64 -7.93 -2.67
N VAL A 140 10.51 -9.19 -2.26
CA VAL A 140 11.45 -9.85 -1.34
C VAL A 140 12.86 -9.91 -1.93
N SER A 141 12.98 -10.18 -3.24
CA SER A 141 14.26 -10.30 -3.93
C SER A 141 15.04 -9.00 -4.01
N THR A 142 14.39 -7.84 -3.86
CA THR A 142 15.05 -6.52 -3.85
C THR A 142 15.93 -6.32 -2.60
N GLU A 143 15.69 -7.09 -1.55
CA GLU A 143 16.34 -6.98 -0.23
C GLU A 143 16.22 -5.58 0.41
N LYS A 144 15.28 -4.73 -0.07
CA LYS A 144 15.03 -3.39 0.48
C LYS A 144 14.26 -3.47 1.80
N GLU A 145 14.45 -2.45 2.66
CA GLU A 145 13.76 -2.37 3.95
C GLU A 145 12.33 -1.89 3.78
N ILE A 146 12.08 -0.97 2.84
CA ILE A 146 10.76 -0.49 2.44
C ILE A 146 10.72 -0.46 0.92
N VAL A 147 9.83 -1.26 0.33
CA VAL A 147 9.63 -1.28 -1.12
C VAL A 147 8.17 -1.52 -1.45
N SER A 148 7.59 -0.64 -2.27
CA SER A 148 6.23 -0.84 -2.79
C SER A 148 6.24 -1.44 -4.20
N ASN A 149 5.20 -2.18 -4.52
CA ASN A 149 4.88 -2.54 -5.89
C ASN A 149 4.15 -1.38 -6.56
N ILE A 150 4.53 -1.05 -7.79
CA ILE A 150 3.86 0.03 -8.51
C ILE A 150 2.43 -0.34 -8.87
N PHE A 151 1.54 0.63 -8.79
CA PHE A 151 0.23 0.63 -9.42
C PHE A 151 -0.12 2.04 -9.90
N TRP A 152 -1.08 2.09 -10.82
CA TRP A 152 -1.48 3.33 -11.49
C TRP A 152 -2.94 3.62 -11.20
N THR A 153 -3.26 4.89 -10.97
CA THR A 153 -4.62 5.33 -10.67
C THR A 153 -5.05 6.41 -11.64
N ARG A 154 -6.22 6.23 -12.21
CA ARG A 154 -6.89 7.28 -12.96
C ARG A 154 -7.87 7.99 -12.03
N TRP A 155 -7.41 9.08 -11.40
CA TRP A 155 -8.18 9.80 -10.39
C TRP A 155 -9.53 10.32 -10.87
N GLN A 156 -9.62 10.71 -12.14
CA GLN A 156 -10.85 11.18 -12.77
C GLN A 156 -11.08 10.43 -14.09
N PRO A 157 -12.35 10.18 -14.47
CA PRO A 157 -12.66 9.60 -15.76
C PRO A 157 -12.02 10.40 -16.91
N GLY A 158 -11.29 9.72 -17.81
CA GLY A 158 -10.59 10.35 -18.94
C GLY A 158 -9.27 11.06 -18.62
N ALA A 159 -8.88 11.16 -17.34
CA ALA A 159 -7.57 11.70 -16.98
C ALA A 159 -6.45 10.69 -17.26
N ARG A 160 -5.21 11.18 -17.31
CA ARG A 160 -4.01 10.34 -17.36
C ARG A 160 -3.89 9.52 -16.08
N GLU A 161 -3.45 8.28 -16.19
CA GLU A 161 -3.08 7.46 -15.04
C GLU A 161 -1.81 8.01 -14.38
N MET A 162 -1.82 8.05 -13.06
CA MET A 162 -0.72 8.55 -12.26
C MET A 162 -0.25 7.47 -11.30
N PRO A 163 1.06 7.37 -11.01
CA PRO A 163 1.59 6.38 -10.09
C PRO A 163 1.27 6.74 -8.64
N GLN A 164 1.22 5.74 -7.77
CA GLN A 164 1.09 5.91 -6.32
C GLN A 164 2.45 6.07 -5.63
N VAL A 165 3.37 6.76 -6.30
CA VAL A 165 4.68 7.13 -5.76
C VAL A 165 5.03 8.54 -6.19
N TRP A 166 5.89 9.20 -5.43
CA TRP A 166 6.32 10.57 -5.71
C TRP A 166 7.80 10.76 -5.36
N LEU A 167 8.40 11.84 -5.86
CA LEU A 167 9.81 12.13 -5.64
C LEU A 167 10.06 13.05 -4.46
N GLN A 168 9.13 13.96 -4.17
CA GLN A 168 9.34 14.97 -3.14
C GLN A 168 8.01 15.48 -2.58
N ASP A 169 7.99 15.75 -1.24
CA ASP A 169 7.00 16.52 -0.51
C ASP A 169 5.54 16.13 -0.81
N GLU A 170 4.73 17.05 -1.34
CA GLU A 170 3.29 16.86 -1.57
C GLU A 170 3.03 16.18 -2.94
N TYR A 171 3.39 14.89 -3.05
CA TYR A 171 3.17 14.07 -4.25
C TYR A 171 3.81 14.66 -5.53
N GLN A 172 4.89 15.44 -5.39
CA GLN A 172 5.59 16.01 -6.54
C GLN A 172 6.39 14.94 -7.28
N LEU A 173 6.19 14.86 -8.59
CA LEU A 173 6.91 13.93 -9.47
C LEU A 173 8.22 14.54 -9.99
N TYR A 174 8.73 15.58 -9.33
CA TYR A 174 9.97 16.27 -9.60
C TYR A 174 10.67 16.63 -8.29
N ARG A 175 11.94 17.01 -8.36
CA ARG A 175 12.72 17.54 -7.23
C ARG A 175 12.94 19.02 -7.43
N ARG A 176 12.60 19.84 -6.45
CA ARG A 176 12.81 21.29 -6.48
C ARG A 176 14.31 21.63 -6.55
N GLY A 177 14.66 22.66 -7.32
CA GLY A 177 16.02 23.13 -7.44
C GLY A 177 16.94 22.24 -8.28
N VAL A 178 16.43 21.18 -8.88
CA VAL A 178 17.20 20.35 -9.81
C VAL A 178 17.02 20.88 -11.22
N LYS A 179 18.13 21.33 -11.85
CA LYS A 179 18.14 21.81 -13.23
C LYS A 179 18.52 20.66 -14.17
N VAL A 180 17.62 20.29 -15.05
CA VAL A 180 17.78 19.19 -16.03
C VAL A 180 17.89 19.71 -17.47
N ALA A 181 17.45 20.96 -17.73
CA ALA A 181 17.51 21.61 -19.03
C ALA A 181 17.62 23.13 -18.87
N GLU A 182 18.00 23.82 -19.95
CA GLU A 182 17.86 25.29 -20.04
C GLU A 182 16.37 25.63 -20.09
N GLY A 183 15.97 26.72 -19.41
CA GLY A 183 14.59 27.16 -19.34
C GLY A 183 14.18 27.64 -17.96
N THR A 184 12.88 27.79 -17.75
CA THR A 184 12.29 28.22 -16.47
C THR A 184 12.26 27.04 -15.45
N GLU A 185 11.97 27.37 -14.19
CA GLU A 185 11.73 26.33 -13.15
C GLU A 185 10.56 25.43 -13.55
N ALA A 186 9.48 26.01 -14.11
CA ALA A 186 8.31 25.25 -14.56
C ALA A 186 8.65 24.29 -15.71
N ASP A 187 9.50 24.70 -16.64
CA ASP A 187 9.97 23.81 -17.72
C ASP A 187 10.76 22.62 -17.15
N ASN A 188 11.65 22.89 -16.19
CA ASN A 188 12.44 21.86 -15.53
C ASN A 188 11.57 20.87 -14.73
N GLN A 189 10.53 21.34 -14.03
CA GLN A 189 9.58 20.51 -13.31
C GLN A 189 8.81 19.61 -14.27
N THR A 190 8.36 20.15 -15.40
CA THR A 190 7.65 19.37 -16.43
C THR A 190 8.53 18.27 -17.02
N ILE A 191 9.77 18.60 -17.39
CA ILE A 191 10.72 17.64 -17.95
C ILE A 191 11.03 16.53 -16.92
N GLN A 192 11.32 16.89 -15.67
CA GLN A 192 11.56 15.90 -14.60
C GLN A 192 10.39 14.97 -14.41
N THR A 193 9.16 15.52 -14.38
CA THR A 193 7.92 14.72 -14.26
C THR A 193 7.79 13.70 -15.38
N GLU A 194 7.96 14.12 -16.65
CA GLU A 194 7.86 13.19 -17.78
C GLU A 194 8.98 12.14 -17.77
N VAL A 195 10.20 12.51 -17.43
CA VAL A 195 11.32 11.57 -17.30
C VAL A 195 11.05 10.54 -16.21
N PHE A 196 10.56 10.98 -15.05
CA PHE A 196 10.22 10.07 -13.96
C PHE A 196 9.08 9.12 -14.32
N LEU A 197 8.00 9.64 -14.93
CA LEU A 197 6.89 8.80 -15.38
C LEU A 197 7.35 7.77 -16.44
N GLN A 198 8.20 8.17 -17.39
CA GLN A 198 8.78 7.24 -18.36
C GLN A 198 9.64 6.18 -17.67
N GLN A 199 10.47 6.56 -16.70
CA GLN A 199 11.29 5.63 -15.92
C GLN A 199 10.45 4.55 -15.24
N LEU A 200 9.31 4.92 -14.64
CA LEU A 200 8.42 4.00 -13.94
C LEU A 200 7.73 2.98 -14.88
N HIS A 201 7.68 3.22 -16.18
CA HIS A 201 7.19 2.23 -17.15
C HIS A 201 8.25 1.17 -17.54
N HIS A 202 9.50 1.34 -17.11
CA HIS A 202 10.54 0.33 -17.33
C HIS A 202 10.68 -0.55 -16.07
N PRO A 203 10.76 -1.89 -16.23
CA PRO A 203 11.00 -2.77 -15.08
C PRO A 203 12.28 -2.40 -14.34
N GLY A 204 12.18 -2.20 -13.03
CA GLY A 204 13.30 -1.81 -12.18
C GLY A 204 12.87 -1.59 -10.72
N CYS A 205 13.84 -1.29 -9.87
CA CYS A 205 13.63 -0.89 -8.48
C CYS A 205 14.24 0.50 -8.29
N TYR A 206 13.40 1.50 -8.07
CA TYR A 206 13.78 2.91 -8.06
C TYR A 206 13.58 3.53 -6.70
N GLU A 207 14.53 4.37 -6.27
CA GLU A 207 14.38 5.17 -5.05
C GLU A 207 13.40 6.33 -5.28
N VAL A 208 12.47 6.51 -4.33
CA VAL A 208 11.40 7.50 -4.38
C VAL A 208 11.36 8.36 -3.10
N GLY A 209 10.64 9.47 -3.12
CA GLY A 209 10.42 10.31 -1.95
C GLY A 209 9.21 9.89 -1.12
N GLY A 210 8.32 9.11 -1.71
CA GLY A 210 7.19 8.55 -1.01
C GLY A 210 6.46 7.52 -1.87
N LEU A 211 5.61 6.73 -1.21
CA LEU A 211 4.92 5.59 -1.79
C LEU A 211 3.59 5.38 -1.05
N GLY A 212 2.65 4.75 -1.70
CA GLY A 212 1.37 4.36 -1.13
C GLY A 212 1.31 2.88 -0.77
N ALA A 213 0.12 2.36 -0.63
CA ALA A 213 -0.17 0.96 -0.34
C ALA A 213 0.50 -0.04 -1.31
N CYS A 214 0.43 -1.31 -1.03
CA CYS A 214 1.16 -2.40 -1.70
C CYS A 214 2.66 -2.42 -1.36
N THR A 215 2.98 -2.28 -0.07
CA THR A 215 4.34 -2.06 0.41
C THR A 215 4.81 -3.21 1.30
N LEU A 216 5.98 -3.77 0.95
CA LEU A 216 6.74 -4.66 1.82
C LEU A 216 7.59 -3.82 2.78
N ILE A 217 7.39 -4.01 4.09
CA ILE A 217 8.08 -3.27 5.15
C ILE A 217 8.75 -4.28 6.08
N ARG A 218 10.05 -4.17 6.26
CA ARG A 218 10.81 -5.05 7.16
C ARG A 218 10.56 -4.69 8.62
N ARG A 219 10.58 -5.70 9.51
CA ARG A 219 10.33 -5.50 10.94
C ARG A 219 11.27 -4.48 11.59
N ASN A 220 12.55 -4.42 11.23
CA ASN A 220 13.48 -3.44 11.79
C ASN A 220 13.05 -1.98 11.57
N VAL A 221 12.31 -1.70 10.48
CA VAL A 221 11.71 -0.38 10.22
C VAL A 221 10.66 -0.06 11.29
N LEU A 222 9.81 -1.04 11.59
CA LEU A 222 8.75 -0.91 12.60
C LEU A 222 9.33 -0.79 14.01
N GLU A 223 10.34 -1.60 14.34
CA GLU A 223 11.07 -1.54 15.60
C GLU A 223 11.81 -0.21 15.80
N ALA A 224 12.16 0.50 14.72
CA ALA A 224 12.72 1.84 14.76
C ALA A 224 11.68 2.95 15.01
N GLY A 225 10.38 2.61 15.05
CA GLY A 225 9.29 3.53 15.36
C GLY A 225 8.62 4.18 14.14
N VAL A 226 8.75 3.59 12.96
CA VAL A 226 8.00 4.05 11.78
C VAL A 226 6.54 3.63 11.92
N THR A 227 5.64 4.60 11.88
CA THR A 227 4.18 4.43 12.02
C THR A 227 3.44 5.35 11.06
N PHE A 228 2.13 5.15 10.92
CA PHE A 228 1.21 6.00 10.14
C PHE A 228 0.61 7.16 10.96
N ASP A 229 1.05 7.37 12.20
CA ASP A 229 0.53 8.44 13.06
C ASP A 229 0.72 9.82 12.45
N GLN A 230 -0.19 10.72 12.74
CA GLN A 230 -0.10 12.11 12.33
C GLN A 230 1.18 12.76 12.84
N ILE A 231 1.88 13.48 11.97
CA ILE A 231 2.99 14.35 12.33
C ILE A 231 2.44 15.77 12.43
N PRO A 232 2.50 16.43 13.63
CA PRO A 232 2.10 17.83 13.76
C PRO A 232 2.84 18.73 12.77
N ASN A 233 2.16 19.73 12.24
CA ASN A 233 2.70 20.69 11.26
C ASN A 233 3.04 20.13 9.86
N VAL A 234 2.73 18.89 9.59
CA VAL A 234 2.71 18.39 8.23
C VAL A 234 1.33 18.70 7.64
N SER A 235 1.29 19.66 6.70
CA SER A 235 0.06 20.00 5.99
C SER A 235 -0.24 18.86 5.06
N PHE A 236 -1.22 18.09 5.31
CA PHE A 236 -1.90 17.36 4.33
C PHE A 236 -2.34 15.94 4.62
N TRP A 237 -3.22 15.55 3.85
CA TRP A 237 -4.00 14.32 3.83
C TRP A 237 -3.21 13.14 3.27
N GLY A 238 -3.48 12.00 3.83
CA GLY A 238 -2.88 10.74 3.46
C GLY A 238 -1.89 10.30 4.53
N GLU A 239 -2.24 9.25 5.23
CA GLU A 239 -1.42 8.61 6.25
C GLU A 239 -0.10 8.10 5.68
N ASP A 240 -0.10 7.69 4.41
CA ASP A 240 1.09 7.21 3.69
C ASP A 240 2.19 8.27 3.64
N ARG A 241 1.82 9.55 3.47
CA ARG A 241 2.80 10.65 3.48
C ARG A 241 3.48 10.78 4.85
N HIS A 242 2.72 10.66 5.94
CA HIS A 242 3.27 10.72 7.29
C HIS A 242 4.20 9.53 7.58
N PHE A 243 3.83 8.34 7.11
CA PHE A 243 4.69 7.16 7.16
C PHE A 243 6.01 7.40 6.41
N CYS A 244 5.96 7.88 5.17
CA CYS A 244 7.12 8.12 4.33
C CYS A 244 8.07 9.17 4.92
N ILE A 245 7.54 10.29 5.42
CA ILE A 245 8.34 11.34 6.07
C ILE A 245 9.02 10.79 7.32
N ARG A 246 8.30 10.04 8.15
CA ARG A 246 8.86 9.43 9.36
C ARG A 246 9.93 8.40 9.03
N ALA A 247 9.71 7.56 8.04
CA ALA A 247 10.69 6.57 7.59
C ALA A 247 11.99 7.25 7.15
N GLN A 248 11.92 8.27 6.29
CA GLN A 248 13.10 9.01 5.84
C GLN A 248 13.79 9.78 6.96
N ALA A 249 13.04 10.38 7.88
CA ALA A 249 13.59 11.07 9.06
C ALA A 249 14.36 10.11 9.98
N LEU A 250 13.98 8.83 10.00
CA LEU A 250 14.68 7.76 10.74
C LEU A 250 15.79 7.08 9.92
N GLY A 251 16.07 7.56 8.69
CA GLY A 251 17.18 7.11 7.87
C GLY A 251 16.87 5.95 6.90
N PHE A 252 15.59 5.60 6.73
CA PHE A 252 15.17 4.56 5.77
C PHE A 252 14.92 5.17 4.39
N SER A 253 15.48 4.57 3.35
CA SER A 253 15.15 4.89 1.95
C SER A 253 13.89 4.16 1.51
N LEU A 254 13.12 4.81 0.64
CA LEU A 254 11.88 4.30 0.06
C LEU A 254 12.12 3.88 -1.38
N PHE A 255 11.62 2.72 -1.76
CA PHE A 255 11.78 2.18 -3.11
C PHE A 255 10.45 1.77 -3.72
N VAL A 256 10.35 1.85 -5.05
CA VAL A 256 9.27 1.26 -5.83
C VAL A 256 9.82 0.21 -6.79
N ASP A 257 9.19 -0.95 -6.85
CA ASP A 257 9.45 -1.98 -7.84
C ASP A 257 8.40 -1.91 -8.95
N THR A 258 8.84 -1.94 -10.20
CA THR A 258 7.99 -1.77 -11.38
C THR A 258 7.95 -2.99 -12.30
N HIS A 259 8.47 -4.15 -11.85
CA HIS A 259 8.50 -5.35 -12.67
C HIS A 259 7.12 -5.95 -12.92
N HIS A 260 6.24 -5.89 -11.94
CA HIS A 260 4.93 -6.53 -11.96
C HIS A 260 3.86 -5.58 -11.43
N PRO A 261 3.44 -4.55 -12.20
CA PRO A 261 2.45 -3.58 -11.74
C PRO A 261 1.16 -4.25 -11.27
N ALA A 262 0.66 -3.84 -10.09
CA ALA A 262 -0.65 -4.25 -9.63
C ALA A 262 -1.75 -3.51 -10.41
N TYR A 263 -2.90 -4.16 -10.58
CA TYR A 263 -4.09 -3.52 -11.14
C TYR A 263 -4.92 -2.91 -10.03
N HIS A 264 -5.26 -1.63 -10.14
CA HIS A 264 -6.05 -0.91 -9.14
C HIS A 264 -7.51 -0.81 -9.59
N ILE A 265 -8.41 -1.39 -8.82
CA ILE A 265 -9.86 -1.29 -9.03
C ILE A 265 -10.37 -0.05 -8.31
N TYR A 266 -10.03 1.13 -8.82
CA TYR A 266 -10.41 2.40 -8.19
C TYR A 266 -11.92 2.67 -8.27
N ARG A 267 -12.60 2.13 -9.31
CA ARG A 267 -14.05 2.21 -9.53
C ARG A 267 -14.64 0.86 -9.88
N LEU A 268 -15.92 0.66 -9.58
CA LEU A 268 -16.61 -0.59 -9.96
C LEU A 268 -16.63 -0.81 -11.48
N SER A 269 -16.68 0.26 -12.27
CA SER A 269 -16.60 0.20 -13.73
C SER A 269 -15.26 -0.35 -14.25
N GLU A 270 -14.23 -0.41 -13.42
CA GLU A 270 -12.91 -0.95 -13.78
C GLU A 270 -12.75 -2.46 -13.51
N LEU A 271 -13.71 -3.09 -12.79
CA LEU A 271 -13.73 -4.54 -12.57
C LEU A 271 -13.55 -5.38 -13.85
N PRO A 272 -14.19 -5.05 -15.00
CA PRO A 272 -13.99 -5.81 -16.24
C PRO A 272 -12.57 -5.76 -16.80
N GLY A 273 -11.75 -4.80 -16.35
CA GLY A 273 -10.34 -4.65 -16.74
C GLY A 273 -9.38 -5.58 -15.99
N VAL A 274 -9.86 -6.30 -14.98
CA VAL A 274 -9.06 -7.29 -14.26
C VAL A 274 -8.73 -8.44 -15.21
N CYS A 275 -7.47 -8.45 -15.69
CA CYS A 275 -6.94 -9.60 -16.42
C CYS A 275 -6.45 -10.61 -15.39
N ARG A 276 -6.98 -11.82 -15.40
CA ARG A 276 -6.40 -12.94 -14.65
C ARG A 276 -5.07 -13.30 -15.33
N LEU A 277 -3.98 -12.92 -14.67
CA LEU A 277 -2.60 -13.11 -15.12
C LEU A 277 -2.14 -14.55 -14.92
#